data_9bcee244f88ada8a8a9f06cbe0c8300f
#
_entry.id   9bcee244f88ada8a8a9f06cbe0c8300f
#
_cell.length_a   1.000
_cell.length_b   1.000
_cell.length_c   1.000
_cell.angle_alpha   90.00
_cell.angle_beta   90.00
_cell.angle_gamma   90.00
#
_symmetry.space_group_name_H-M   'P 1'
#
loop_
_entity.id
_entity.type
_entity.pdbx_description
1 polymer ?
#
loop_
_entity_poly.entity_id
_entity_poly.type
_entity_poly.pdbx_seq_one_letter_code
_entity_poly.pdbx_strand_id
1 'polypeptide(L)'
;MGKSFLMNYAKNMSKEDIYNYISKNGYDASNEEVDIIYEHIKKYYNVFFDNPIYYIKLLKGKISDVNYYQILELFYKYKSFL
;
A
#
# COMPACT_ATOMS: atom_id res chain seq x y z
N MET A 1 -3.51 15.40 -10.59
CA MET A 1 -3.10 14.03 -10.85
C MET A 1 -4.31 13.13 -10.73
N GLY A 2 -4.49 12.25 -11.69
CA GLY A 2 -5.64 11.36 -11.70
C GLY A 2 -5.30 9.96 -11.25
N LYS A 3 -6.34 9.13 -11.21
CA LYS A 3 -6.21 7.71 -10.86
C LYS A 3 -5.21 6.99 -11.76
N SER A 4 -5.16 7.31 -13.05
CA SER A 4 -4.26 6.66 -14.00
C SER A 4 -2.79 6.81 -13.62
N PHE A 5 -2.40 7.97 -13.12
CA PHE A 5 -1.05 8.21 -12.66
C PHE A 5 -0.71 7.31 -11.48
N LEU A 6 -1.61 7.25 -10.49
CA LEU A 6 -1.41 6.47 -9.28
C LEU A 6 -1.45 4.97 -9.56
N MET A 7 -2.31 4.53 -10.47
CA MET A 7 -2.37 3.13 -10.89
C MET A 7 -1.06 2.71 -11.57
N ASN A 8 -0.54 3.56 -12.44
CA ASN A 8 0.72 3.29 -13.13
C ASN A 8 1.90 3.24 -12.15
N TYR A 9 1.90 4.15 -11.17
CA TYR A 9 2.91 4.14 -10.12
C TYR A 9 2.87 2.83 -9.33
N ALA A 10 1.69 2.41 -8.90
CA ALA A 10 1.52 1.16 -8.16
C ALA A 10 1.91 -0.06 -8.99
N LYS A 11 1.55 -0.06 -10.27
CA LYS A 11 1.90 -1.15 -11.18
C LYS A 11 3.41 -1.36 -11.27
N ASN A 12 4.18 -0.28 -11.24
CA ASN A 12 5.63 -0.32 -11.42
C ASN A 12 6.41 -0.32 -10.10
N MET A 13 5.72 -0.31 -8.96
CA MET A 13 6.36 -0.29 -7.66
C MET A 13 7.13 -1.58 -7.39
N SER A 14 8.37 -1.46 -6.91
CA SER A 14 9.20 -2.60 -6.54
C SER A 14 9.09 -2.89 -5.04
N LYS A 15 9.60 -4.06 -4.63
CA LYS A 15 9.69 -4.39 -3.20
C LYS A 15 10.60 -3.41 -2.46
N GLU A 16 11.67 -2.97 -3.10
CA GLU A 16 12.58 -1.98 -2.53
C GLU A 16 11.86 -0.66 -2.29
N ASP A 17 11.01 -0.23 -3.22
CA ASP A 17 10.22 0.99 -3.06
C ASP A 17 9.32 0.89 -1.82
N ILE A 18 8.68 -0.26 -1.62
CA ILE A 18 7.80 -0.50 -0.48
C ILE A 18 8.59 -0.44 0.83
N TYR A 19 9.71 -1.15 0.87
CA TYR A 19 10.57 -1.17 2.05
C TYR A 19 11.07 0.23 2.41
N ASN A 20 11.55 0.97 1.42
CA ASN A 20 12.08 2.31 1.63
C ASN A 20 10.99 3.26 2.12
N TYR A 21 9.78 3.14 1.60
CA TYR A 21 8.67 3.97 2.03
C TYR A 21 8.32 3.73 3.50
N ILE A 22 8.22 2.47 3.90
CA ILE A 22 7.92 2.11 5.28
C ILE A 22 9.03 2.60 6.21
N SER A 23 10.29 2.37 5.86
CA SER A 23 11.44 2.78 6.66
C SER A 23 11.54 4.29 6.79
N LYS A 24 11.26 5.03 5.72
CA LYS A 24 11.29 6.49 5.71
C LYS A 24 10.27 7.09 6.68
N ASN A 25 9.17 6.40 6.90
CA ASN A 25 8.13 6.85 7.83
C ASN A 25 8.38 6.39 9.28
N GLY A 26 9.55 5.81 9.54
CA GLY A 26 9.93 5.42 10.90
C GLY A 26 9.36 4.09 11.36
N TYR A 27 8.89 3.26 10.45
CA TYR A 27 8.34 1.94 10.76
C TYR A 27 9.23 0.84 10.21
N ASP A 28 9.07 -0.35 10.74
CA ASP A 28 9.79 -1.53 10.28
C ASP A 28 8.84 -2.51 9.62
N ALA A 29 9.32 -3.13 8.56
CA ALA A 29 8.61 -4.23 7.92
C ALA A 29 9.59 -5.37 7.70
N SER A 30 9.17 -6.60 7.99
CA SER A 30 9.93 -7.78 7.67
C SER A 30 9.92 -8.00 6.14
N ASN A 31 10.85 -8.81 5.65
CA ASN A 31 10.84 -9.19 4.24
C ASN A 31 9.53 -9.88 3.86
N GLU A 32 8.96 -10.68 4.76
CA GLU A 32 7.68 -11.34 4.53
C GLU A 32 6.54 -10.33 4.38
N GLU A 33 6.52 -9.30 5.22
CA GLU A 33 5.51 -8.25 5.11
C GLU A 33 5.64 -7.46 3.82
N VAL A 34 6.86 -7.14 3.43
CA VAL A 34 7.11 -6.45 2.14
C VAL A 34 6.61 -7.31 0.99
N ASP A 35 6.88 -8.62 1.03
CA ASP A 35 6.41 -9.55 -0.01
C ASP A 35 4.87 -9.56 -0.08
N ILE A 36 4.20 -9.64 1.06
CA ILE A 36 2.74 -9.64 1.13
C ILE A 36 2.17 -8.35 0.54
N ILE A 37 2.72 -7.20 0.93
CA ILE A 37 2.26 -5.91 0.42
C ILE A 37 2.50 -5.81 -1.08
N TYR A 38 3.66 -6.23 -1.54
CA TYR A 38 4.00 -6.23 -2.96
C TYR A 38 3.01 -7.06 -3.78
N GLU A 39 2.76 -8.30 -3.37
CA GLU A 39 1.81 -9.17 -4.06
C GLU A 39 0.40 -8.57 -4.06
N HIS A 40 0.01 -7.96 -2.95
CA HIS A 40 -1.28 -7.31 -2.82
C HIS A 40 -1.44 -6.16 -3.81
N ILE A 41 -0.41 -5.31 -3.90
CA ILE A 41 -0.42 -4.19 -4.84
C ILE A 41 -0.48 -4.70 -6.28
N LYS A 42 0.32 -5.71 -6.63
CA LYS A 42 0.33 -6.26 -7.99
C LYS A 42 -1.00 -6.90 -8.36
N LYS A 43 -1.69 -7.46 -7.39
CA LYS A 43 -2.99 -8.11 -7.63
C LYS A 43 -4.11 -7.09 -7.83
N TYR A 44 -4.09 -5.98 -7.10
CA TYR A 44 -5.23 -5.09 -7.02
C TYR A 44 -5.01 -3.68 -7.56
N TYR A 45 -3.83 -3.36 -8.11
CA TYR A 45 -3.54 -1.98 -8.53
C TYR A 45 -4.58 -1.41 -9.50
N ASN A 46 -5.15 -2.23 -10.35
CA ASN A 46 -6.08 -1.79 -11.40
C ASN A 46 -7.51 -1.60 -10.90
N VAL A 47 -7.85 -2.12 -9.74
CA VAL A 47 -9.20 -1.99 -9.15
C VAL A 47 -9.19 -1.27 -7.81
N PHE A 48 -8.02 -1.03 -7.25
CA PHE A 48 -7.88 -0.46 -5.90
C PHE A 48 -8.68 0.81 -5.72
N PHE A 49 -8.60 1.72 -6.70
CA PHE A 49 -9.21 3.04 -6.58
C PHE A 49 -10.74 3.03 -6.73
N ASP A 50 -11.33 1.90 -7.09
CA ASP A 50 -12.78 1.75 -7.11
C ASP A 50 -13.35 1.61 -5.69
N ASN A 51 -12.59 0.99 -4.79
CA ASN A 51 -12.99 0.84 -3.40
C ASN A 51 -11.75 0.67 -2.50
N PRO A 52 -10.97 1.75 -2.30
CA PRO A 52 -9.68 1.65 -1.61
C PRO A 52 -9.75 1.04 -0.22
N ILE A 53 -10.74 1.42 0.57
CA ILE A 53 -10.87 0.92 1.95
C ILE A 53 -11.05 -0.60 1.95
N TYR A 54 -11.86 -1.13 1.05
CA TYR A 54 -12.07 -2.57 0.94
C TYR A 54 -10.74 -3.30 0.71
N TYR A 55 -9.94 -2.81 -0.25
CA TYR A 55 -8.69 -3.48 -0.60
C TYR A 55 -7.61 -3.34 0.46
N ILE A 56 -7.59 -2.22 1.19
CA ILE A 56 -6.68 -2.08 2.33
C ILE A 56 -7.07 -3.05 3.45
N LYS A 57 -8.35 -3.19 3.73
CA LYS A 57 -8.83 -4.08 4.79
C LYS A 57 -8.49 -5.55 4.55
N LEU A 58 -8.29 -5.94 3.30
CA LEU A 58 -7.85 -7.30 2.98
C LEU A 58 -6.47 -7.63 3.55
N LEU A 59 -5.67 -6.62 3.87
CA LEU A 59 -4.34 -6.82 4.48
C LEU A 59 -4.42 -7.10 5.98
N LYS A 60 -5.53 -6.81 6.62
CA LYS A 60 -5.66 -7.00 8.06
C LYS A 60 -5.45 -8.46 8.44
N GLY A 61 -4.56 -8.69 9.40
CA GLY A 61 -4.21 -10.04 9.81
C GLY A 61 -3.13 -10.71 8.97
N LYS A 62 -2.74 -10.12 7.84
CA LYS A 62 -1.67 -10.66 6.98
C LYS A 62 -0.33 -9.99 7.24
N ILE A 63 -0.36 -8.79 7.78
CA ILE A 63 0.82 -8.02 8.18
C ILE A 63 0.60 -7.57 9.63
N SER A 64 1.64 -6.99 10.24
CA SER A 64 1.51 -6.49 11.62
C SER A 64 0.44 -5.39 11.69
N ASP A 65 -0.21 -5.29 12.86
CA ASP A 65 -1.22 -4.26 13.06
C ASP A 65 -0.63 -2.86 12.91
N VAL A 66 0.60 -2.66 13.38
CA VAL A 66 1.30 -1.38 13.23
C VAL A 66 1.40 -0.99 11.76
N ASN A 67 1.86 -1.90 10.91
CA ASN A 67 2.01 -1.62 9.50
C ASN A 67 0.66 -1.51 8.78
N TYR A 68 -0.33 -2.30 9.19
CA TYR A 68 -1.68 -2.19 8.66
C TYR A 68 -2.27 -0.81 8.93
N TYR A 69 -2.20 -0.34 10.17
CA TYR A 69 -2.76 0.95 10.53
C TYR A 69 -1.97 2.10 9.92
N GLN A 70 -0.67 1.94 9.71
CA GLN A 70 0.13 2.92 8.99
C GLN A 70 -0.37 3.09 7.55
N ILE A 71 -0.62 1.99 6.86
CA ILE A 71 -1.14 2.03 5.48
C ILE A 71 -2.50 2.72 5.44
N LEU A 72 -3.37 2.36 6.36
CA LEU A 72 -4.70 2.95 6.44
C LEU A 72 -4.63 4.45 6.72
N GLU A 73 -3.79 4.86 7.66
CA GLU A 73 -3.59 6.26 8.00
C GLU A 73 -3.06 7.06 6.81
N LEU A 74 -2.08 6.50 6.10
CA LEU A 74 -1.54 7.14 4.91
C LEU A 74 -2.60 7.33 3.84
N PHE A 75 -3.47 6.34 3.65
CA PHE A 75 -4.56 6.49 2.71
C PHE A 75 -5.47 7.65 3.11
N TYR A 76 -5.88 7.73 4.37
CA TYR A 76 -6.73 8.83 4.84
C TYR A 76 -6.07 10.19 4.70
N LYS A 77 -4.76 10.25 4.87
CA LYS A 77 -4.01 11.49 4.72
C LYS A 77 -3.96 11.96 3.27
N TYR A 78 -3.84 11.04 2.32
CA TYR A 78 -3.65 11.38 0.91
C TYR A 78 -4.87 11.17 0.02
N LYS A 79 -5.99 10.74 0.57
CA LYS A 79 -7.17 10.44 -0.24
C LYS A 79 -7.71 11.64 -1.00
N SER A 80 -7.44 12.86 -0.52
CA SER A 80 -7.88 14.09 -1.19
C SER A 80 -7.16 14.31 -2.52
N PHE A 81 -6.07 13.61 -2.77
CA PHE A 81 -5.35 13.68 -4.04
C PHE A 81 -5.90 12.72 -5.10
N LEU A 82 -6.83 11.89 -4.71
CA LEU A 82 -7.49 10.97 -5.62
C LEU A 82 -8.73 11.68 -6.25
#